data_3cc28cc81034078e25469ced1b26915e
#
_entry.id   3cc28cc81034078e25469ced1b26915e
#
_cell.length_a   1.000
_cell.length_b   1.000
_cell.length_c   1.000
_cell.angle_alpha   90.00
_cell.angle_beta   90.00
_cell.angle_gamma   90.00
#
_symmetry.space_group_name_H-M   'P 1'
#
loop_
_entity.id
_entity.type
_entity.pdbx_description
1 polymer ?
#
loop_
_entity_poly.entity_id
_entity_poly.type
_entity_poly.pdbx_seq_one_letter_code
_entity_poly.pdbx_strand_id
1 'polypeptide(L)'
;MSDINLKPEGVLSLQTIAMPADTNWSGDVFGGWIVSQMDLAGAIHAERFSKGRCATISINQMTFLVPVKVGDVISCYTKILKVGNTSIQMQIEVWDSHDSSRP
;
A
#
# COMPACT_ATOMS: atom_id res chain seq x y z
N MET A 1 -17.39 -4.06 19.35
CA MET A 1 -17.08 -4.36 19.05
C MET A 1 -16.39 -4.72 18.48
N SER A 2 -16.14 -4.87 18.11
CA SER A 2 -15.66 -5.27 17.59
C SER A 2 -14.86 -5.83 17.21
N ASP A 3 -14.61 -6.19 16.90
CA ASP A 3 -14.05 -6.70 16.44
C ASP A 3 -13.22 -6.98 15.99
N ILE A 4 -12.92 -7.15 16.32
CA ILE A 4 -12.55 -7.21 15.59
C ILE A 4 -11.35 -7.58 15.17
N ASN A 5 -11.04 -8.36 14.54
CA ASN A 5 -9.88 -8.85 14.10
C ASN A 5 -9.68 -8.44 12.75
N LEU A 6 -9.45 -7.18 12.50
CA LEU A 6 -9.15 -6.71 11.17
C LEU A 6 -7.79 -7.21 10.77
N LYS A 7 -7.75 -7.81 9.62
CA LYS A 7 -6.51 -8.29 9.04
C LYS A 7 -6.38 -7.76 7.64
N PRO A 8 -5.18 -7.47 7.17
CA PRO A 8 -5.02 -7.06 5.78
C PRO A 8 -5.37 -8.20 4.85
N GLU A 9 -5.93 -7.85 3.71
CA GLU A 9 -6.20 -8.81 2.66
C GLU A 9 -5.07 -8.79 1.68
N GLY A 10 -4.68 -9.96 1.21
CA GLY A 10 -3.63 -10.03 0.21
C GLY A 10 -2.28 -10.35 0.79
N VAL A 11 -1.28 -10.06 0.01
CA VAL A 11 0.10 -10.41 0.31
C VAL A 11 0.89 -9.15 0.64
N LEU A 12 1.75 -9.22 1.64
CA LEU A 12 2.63 -8.11 1.95
C LEU A 12 3.64 -7.98 0.82
N SER A 13 3.51 -6.95 0.02
CA SER A 13 4.37 -6.76 -1.15
C SER A 13 5.42 -5.68 -0.95
N LEU A 14 5.20 -4.77 -0.02
CA LEU A 14 6.16 -3.70 0.22
C LEU A 14 6.00 -3.20 1.64
N GLN A 15 7.11 -2.92 2.28
CA GLN A 15 7.10 -2.33 3.62
C GLN A 15 8.23 -1.32 3.68
N THR A 16 7.93 -0.15 4.19
CA THR A 16 8.93 0.91 4.24
C THR A 16 8.66 1.83 5.43
N ILE A 17 9.57 2.71 5.70
CA ILE A 17 9.47 3.66 6.79
C ILE A 17 9.42 5.06 6.21
N ALA A 18 8.47 5.85 6.70
CA ALA A 18 8.35 7.24 6.25
C ALA A 18 9.50 8.05 6.85
N MET A 19 10.25 8.71 5.99
CA MET A 19 11.44 9.47 6.37
C MET A 19 11.14 10.96 6.33
N PRO A 20 11.98 11.77 7.00
CA PRO A 20 11.73 13.23 7.01
C PRO A 20 11.60 13.85 5.62
N ALA A 21 12.33 13.33 4.64
CA ALA A 21 12.26 13.87 3.29
C ALA A 21 10.92 13.62 2.63
N ASP A 22 10.10 12.74 3.20
CA ASP A 22 8.81 12.38 2.61
C ASP A 22 7.66 13.20 3.19
N THR A 23 7.95 14.15 4.04
CA THR A 23 6.91 14.90 4.76
C THR A 23 6.82 16.34 4.28
N ASN A 24 5.68 16.93 4.57
CA ASN A 24 5.50 18.34 4.32
C ASN A 24 5.95 19.12 5.56
N TRP A 25 5.77 20.44 5.51
CA TRP A 25 6.23 21.33 6.60
C TRP A 25 5.47 21.12 7.91
N SER A 26 4.35 20.42 7.86
CA SER A 26 3.60 20.09 9.07
C SER A 26 4.03 18.75 9.67
N GLY A 27 4.95 18.06 9.04
CA GLY A 27 5.40 16.77 9.54
C GLY A 27 4.56 15.59 9.08
N ASP A 28 3.60 15.84 8.20
CA ASP A 28 2.76 14.77 7.65
C ASP A 28 3.34 14.31 6.32
N VAL A 29 3.23 13.03 6.08
CA VAL A 29 3.71 12.45 4.84
C VAL A 29 2.79 12.87 3.69
N PHE A 30 3.39 13.22 2.55
CA PHE A 30 2.61 13.59 1.39
C PHE A 30 1.79 12.41 0.89
N GLY A 31 0.54 12.69 0.51
CA GLY A 31 -0.30 11.66 -0.09
C GLY A 31 0.31 11.06 -1.34
N GLY A 32 1.02 11.86 -2.12
CA GLY A 32 1.70 11.37 -3.31
C GLY A 32 2.75 10.33 -3.00
N TRP A 33 3.43 10.48 -1.86
CA TRP A 33 4.42 9.49 -1.46
C TRP A 33 3.75 8.14 -1.18
N ILE A 34 2.60 8.17 -0.50
CA ILE A 34 1.86 6.95 -0.21
C ILE A 34 1.39 6.29 -1.51
N VAL A 35 0.88 7.08 -2.43
CA VAL A 35 0.46 6.57 -3.72
C VAL A 35 1.62 5.92 -4.46
N SER A 36 2.81 6.53 -4.38
CA SER A 36 3.97 5.94 -5.04
C SER A 36 4.36 4.60 -4.42
N GLN A 37 4.17 4.44 -3.10
CA GLN A 37 4.44 3.16 -2.47
C GLN A 37 3.43 2.10 -2.92
N MET A 38 2.17 2.50 -3.07
CA MET A 38 1.16 1.59 -3.58
C MET A 38 1.48 1.16 -5.01
N ASP A 39 1.94 2.09 -5.81
CA ASP A 39 2.30 1.81 -7.19
C ASP A 39 3.45 0.81 -7.25
N LEU A 40 4.46 1.02 -6.41
CA LEU A 40 5.59 0.09 -6.34
C LEU A 40 5.15 -1.29 -5.86
N ALA A 41 4.30 -1.33 -4.84
CA ALA A 41 3.83 -2.61 -4.30
C ALA A 41 3.05 -3.37 -5.37
N GLY A 42 2.20 -2.68 -6.11
CA GLY A 42 1.46 -3.30 -7.18
C GLY A 42 2.37 -3.84 -8.27
N ALA A 43 3.40 -3.08 -8.62
CA ALA A 43 4.34 -3.49 -9.64
C ALA A 43 5.12 -4.73 -9.20
N ILE A 44 5.51 -4.78 -7.93
CA ILE A 44 6.24 -5.93 -7.40
C ILE A 44 5.40 -7.20 -7.49
N HIS A 45 4.15 -7.12 -7.05
CA HIS A 45 3.28 -8.28 -7.09
C HIS A 45 2.97 -8.69 -8.53
N ALA A 46 2.70 -7.71 -9.38
CA ALA A 46 2.39 -7.99 -10.77
C ALA A 46 3.56 -8.66 -11.48
N GLU A 47 4.76 -8.19 -11.21
CA GLU A 47 5.94 -8.78 -11.82
C GLU A 47 6.13 -10.23 -11.39
N ARG A 48 5.93 -10.52 -10.12
CA ARG A 48 6.05 -11.88 -9.64
C ARG A 48 4.99 -12.78 -10.24
N PHE A 49 3.77 -12.27 -10.34
CA PHE A 49 2.67 -13.05 -10.86
C PHE A 49 2.84 -13.34 -12.35
N SER A 50 3.23 -12.34 -13.12
CA SER A 50 3.31 -12.45 -14.56
C SER A 50 4.70 -12.82 -15.06
N LYS A 51 5.60 -13.06 -14.14
CA LYS A 51 6.98 -13.43 -14.47
C LYS A 51 7.65 -12.39 -15.33
N GLY A 52 7.51 -11.15 -14.90
CA GLY A 52 8.19 -10.06 -15.52
C GLY A 52 7.45 -9.38 -16.63
N ARG A 53 6.20 -9.82 -16.91
CA ARG A 53 5.49 -9.18 -17.98
C ARG A 53 4.20 -8.62 -17.50
N CYS A 54 4.04 -7.35 -17.42
CA CYS A 54 2.81 -6.72 -17.04
C CYS A 54 2.76 -5.34 -17.65
N ALA A 55 1.78 -5.09 -18.50
CA ALA A 55 1.68 -3.81 -19.17
C ALA A 55 0.93 -2.78 -18.36
N THR A 56 -0.11 -3.17 -17.68
CA THR A 56 -0.97 -2.21 -16.99
C THR A 56 -1.46 -2.76 -15.67
N ILE A 57 -1.41 -1.94 -14.64
CA ILE A 57 -1.93 -2.27 -13.33
C ILE A 57 -2.98 -1.23 -12.98
N SER A 58 -4.16 -1.69 -12.59
CA SER A 58 -5.21 -0.81 -12.11
C SER A 58 -5.40 -0.99 -10.64
N ILE A 59 -5.40 0.09 -9.90
CA ILE A 59 -5.61 0.06 -8.47
C ILE A 59 -7.06 0.45 -8.21
N ASN A 60 -7.78 -0.47 -7.59
CA ASN A 60 -9.19 -0.28 -7.42
C ASN A 60 -9.60 0.67 -6.33
N GLN A 61 -8.89 0.72 -5.27
CA GLN A 61 -9.37 1.42 -4.11
C GLN A 61 -8.26 2.07 -3.34
N MET A 62 -8.47 3.30 -2.94
CA MET A 62 -7.47 4.06 -2.24
C MET A 62 -8.15 4.89 -1.17
N THR A 63 -7.85 4.65 0.08
CA THR A 63 -8.46 5.35 1.19
C THR A 63 -7.41 5.79 2.18
N PHE A 64 -7.43 7.08 2.51
CA PHE A 64 -6.50 7.63 3.49
C PHE A 64 -7.29 8.07 4.70
N LEU A 65 -7.22 7.32 5.77
CA LEU A 65 -8.02 7.60 6.95
C LEU A 65 -7.30 8.38 8.03
N VAL A 66 -6.00 8.21 8.13
CA VAL A 66 -5.22 8.91 9.16
C VAL A 66 -3.94 9.42 8.57
N PRO A 67 -3.43 10.52 9.10
CA PRO A 67 -2.15 11.05 8.61
C PRO A 67 -1.01 10.09 8.96
N VAL A 68 -0.09 9.94 8.02
CA VAL A 68 1.11 9.16 8.22
C VAL A 68 2.22 10.10 8.67
N LYS A 69 2.95 9.70 9.67
CA LYS A 69 4.00 10.53 10.24
C LYS A 69 5.38 9.92 10.01
N VAL A 70 6.39 10.76 10.14
CA VAL A 70 7.78 10.31 10.07
C VAL A 70 7.98 9.18 11.08
N GLY A 71 8.64 8.13 10.65
CA GLY A 71 8.91 6.99 11.51
C GLY A 71 7.88 5.90 11.46
N ASP A 72 6.73 6.18 10.88
CA ASP A 72 5.71 5.14 10.76
C ASP A 72 6.17 4.09 9.77
N VAL A 73 5.89 2.85 10.09
CA VAL A 73 6.15 1.75 9.16
C VAL A 73 4.89 1.55 8.33
N ILE A 74 5.04 1.65 7.03
CA ILE A 74 3.93 1.53 6.09
C ILE A 74 4.05 0.18 5.38
N SER A 75 2.97 -0.58 5.43
CA SER A 75 2.92 -1.89 4.79
C SER A 75 1.85 -1.89 3.73
N CYS A 76 2.21 -2.29 2.53
CA CYS A 76 1.27 -2.36 1.42
C CYS A 76 0.97 -3.83 1.11
N TYR A 77 -0.30 -4.18 1.23
CA TYR A 77 -0.77 -5.53 0.94
C TYR A 77 -1.51 -5.51 -0.38
N THR A 78 -1.21 -6.44 -1.24
CA THR A 78 -1.76 -6.45 -2.59
C THR A 78 -2.52 -7.74 -2.85
N LYS A 79 -3.62 -7.62 -3.57
CA LYS A 79 -4.47 -8.75 -3.90
C LYS A 79 -4.91 -8.61 -5.34
N ILE A 80 -4.64 -9.63 -6.15
CA ILE A 80 -5.05 -9.60 -7.54
C ILE A 80 -6.52 -9.92 -7.62
N LEU A 81 -7.28 -9.04 -8.25
CA LEU A 81 -8.72 -9.20 -8.39
C LEU A 81 -9.10 -9.78 -9.73
N LYS A 82 -8.39 -9.38 -10.78
CA LYS A 82 -8.75 -9.78 -12.12
C LYS A 82 -7.56 -9.69 -13.04
N VAL A 83 -7.41 -10.64 -13.93
CA VAL A 83 -6.31 -10.66 -14.88
C VAL A 83 -6.88 -10.63 -16.29
N GLY A 84 -6.40 -9.66 -17.08
CA GLY A 84 -6.73 -9.58 -18.49
C GLY A 84 -5.52 -9.97 -19.32
N ASN A 85 -5.60 -9.76 -20.63
CA ASN A 85 -4.48 -10.09 -21.50
C ASN A 85 -3.22 -9.31 -21.19
N THR A 86 -3.36 -8.01 -21.01
CA THR A 86 -2.21 -7.15 -20.77
C THR A 86 -2.41 -6.28 -19.54
N SER A 87 -3.38 -6.64 -18.69
CA SER A 87 -3.68 -5.83 -17.52
C SER A 87 -3.96 -6.68 -16.30
N ILE A 88 -3.71 -6.12 -15.14
CA ILE A 88 -4.00 -6.76 -13.86
C ILE A 88 -4.73 -5.74 -13.02
N GLN A 89 -5.89 -6.13 -12.50
CA GLN A 89 -6.64 -5.29 -11.59
C GLN A 89 -6.32 -5.74 -10.18
N MET A 90 -5.97 -4.81 -9.33
CA MET A 90 -5.42 -5.14 -8.03
C MET A 90 -6.03 -4.27 -6.94
N GLN A 91 -6.20 -4.84 -5.77
CA GLN A 91 -6.60 -4.11 -4.59
C GLN A 91 -5.35 -3.93 -3.75
N ILE A 92 -5.09 -2.70 -3.30
CA ILE A 92 -3.93 -2.43 -2.47
C ILE A 92 -4.39 -1.76 -1.18
N GLU A 93 -4.00 -2.32 -0.06
CA GLU A 93 -4.29 -1.77 1.25
C GLU A 93 -3.01 -1.28 1.87
N VAL A 94 -3.06 -0.09 2.44
CA VAL A 94 -1.93 0.50 3.13
C VAL A 94 -2.20 0.46 4.62
N TRP A 95 -1.31 -0.14 5.36
CA TRP A 95 -1.43 -0.27 6.82
C TRP A 95 -0.29 0.49 7.48
N ASP A 96 -0.65 1.26 8.50
CA ASP A 96 0.29 2.12 9.21
C ASP A 96 0.49 1.57 10.61
N SER A 97 1.74 1.29 10.95
CA SER A 97 2.06 0.73 12.26
C SER A 97 1.70 1.65 13.40
N HIS A 98 1.60 2.96 13.09
CA HIS A 98 1.32 3.90 14.10
C HIS A 98 0.00 3.64 14.78
N ASP A 99 -0.88 2.99 14.04
CA ASP A 99 -2.03 2.78 14.54
C ASP A 99 -2.18 1.90 15.58
N SER A 100 -2.21 1.55 15.85
CA SER A 100 -2.29 0.70 16.63
C SER A 100 -2.28 0.42 17.67
N SER A 101 -2.43 0.58 17.81
CA SER A 101 -2.54 0.03 18.65
C SER A 101 -1.73 -0.27 19.50
N ARG A 102 -0.99 0.04 19.58
CA ARG A 102 -0.23 -0.30 20.26
C ARG A 102 -0.04 0.10 21.21
N PRO A 103 0.06 -0.22 21.79
CA PRO A 103 0.31 0.23 22.96
C PRO A 103 1.43 0.74 23.04
#